data_209f6d4d55042515c1ad6f541338d9d5
#
_entry.id   209f6d4d55042515c1ad6f541338d9d5
#
_cell.length_a   1.000
_cell.length_b   1.000
_cell.length_c   1.000
_cell.angle_alpha   90.00
_cell.angle_beta   90.00
_cell.angle_gamma   90.00
#
_symmetry.space_group_name_H-M   'P 1'
#
loop_
_entity.id
_entity.type
_entity.pdbx_description
1 polymer ?
#
loop_
_entity_poly.entity_id
_entity_poly.type
_entity_poly.pdbx_seq_one_letter_code
_entity_poly.pdbx_strand_id
1 'polypeptide(L)'
;MSAKRLEFSARAIANMEAIKAHISSDNMAAANRVIAGILSTAGELADFPMMGHPGEIAGIRELSLSKYPYTLIYRLTAEKVLIAAVVHQSMTHRS
;
A
#
# COMPACT_ATOMS: atom_id res chain seq x y z
N MET A 1 12.18 -15.94 13.89
CA MET A 1 12.39 -14.96 12.87
C MET A 1 11.44 -13.77 13.05
N SER A 2 11.96 -12.56 13.12
CA SER A 2 11.10 -11.41 13.37
C SER A 2 10.73 -10.72 12.05
N ALA A 3 9.50 -10.26 11.98
CA ALA A 3 9.05 -9.46 10.86
C ALA A 3 9.75 -8.10 10.91
N LYS A 4 9.85 -7.45 9.75
CA LYS A 4 10.30 -6.06 9.71
C LYS A 4 9.24 -5.16 10.30
N ARG A 5 9.65 -4.00 10.84
CA ARG A 5 8.69 -3.00 11.28
C ARG A 5 7.97 -2.43 10.09
N LEU A 6 6.68 -2.15 10.27
CA LEU A 6 5.86 -1.55 9.24
C LEU A 6 5.63 -0.08 9.58
N GLU A 7 5.93 0.80 8.64
CA GLU A 7 5.68 2.24 8.81
C GLU A 7 4.96 2.79 7.59
N PHE A 8 4.14 3.79 7.82
CA PHE A 8 3.45 4.51 6.73
C PHE A 8 3.97 5.94 6.70
N SER A 9 4.35 6.40 5.52
CA SER A 9 4.74 7.80 5.35
C SER A 9 3.53 8.71 5.51
N ALA A 10 3.77 10.00 5.72
CA ALA A 10 2.69 10.99 5.76
C ALA A 10 1.89 10.97 4.46
N ARG A 11 2.58 10.80 3.32
CA ARG A 11 1.92 10.72 2.03
C ARG A 11 1.00 9.51 1.94
N ALA A 12 1.47 8.34 2.40
CA ALA A 12 0.66 7.13 2.38
C ALA A 12 -0.59 7.29 3.24
N ILE A 13 -0.44 7.89 4.41
CA ILE A 13 -1.58 8.15 5.30
C ILE A 13 -2.58 9.08 4.62
N ALA A 14 -2.09 10.17 4.01
CA ALA A 14 -2.96 11.10 3.29
C ALA A 14 -3.66 10.42 2.11
N ASN A 15 -2.94 9.53 1.40
CA ASN A 15 -3.55 8.77 0.31
C ASN A 15 -4.70 7.90 0.83
N MET A 16 -4.50 7.22 1.96
CA MET A 16 -5.54 6.37 2.53
C MET A 16 -6.74 7.19 2.99
N GLU A 17 -6.49 8.36 3.58
CA GLU A 17 -7.59 9.24 3.99
C GLU A 17 -8.40 9.70 2.80
N ALA A 18 -7.73 10.05 1.70
CA ALA A 18 -8.42 10.47 0.48
C ALA A 18 -9.23 9.34 -0.14
N ILE A 19 -8.67 8.13 -0.15
CA ILE A 19 -9.36 6.95 -0.66
C ILE A 19 -10.61 6.69 0.17
N LYS A 20 -10.47 6.72 1.50
CA LYS A 20 -11.60 6.49 2.38
C LYS A 20 -12.69 7.54 2.19
N ALA A 21 -12.32 8.81 2.10
CA ALA A 21 -13.28 9.89 1.91
C ALA A 21 -14.04 9.72 0.59
N HIS A 22 -13.32 9.37 -0.48
CA HIS A 22 -13.92 9.20 -1.80
C HIS A 22 -14.95 8.07 -1.80
N ILE A 23 -14.60 6.92 -1.23
CA ILE A 23 -15.48 5.75 -1.24
C ILE A 23 -16.63 5.94 -0.27
N SER A 24 -16.37 6.52 0.92
CA SER A 24 -17.39 6.64 1.95
C SER A 24 -18.49 7.63 1.59
N SER A 25 -18.26 8.50 0.60
CA SER A 25 -19.31 9.38 0.12
C SER A 25 -20.49 8.58 -0.44
N ASP A 26 -20.24 7.38 -0.95
CA ASP A 26 -21.27 6.49 -1.47
C ASP A 26 -21.56 5.33 -0.52
N ASN A 27 -20.51 4.78 0.12
CA ASN A 27 -20.66 3.54 0.88
C ASN A 27 -19.57 3.44 1.95
N MET A 28 -19.94 3.73 3.18
CA MET A 28 -19.00 3.70 4.31
C MET A 28 -18.45 2.27 4.55
N ALA A 29 -19.31 1.26 4.42
CA ALA A 29 -18.86 -0.12 4.64
C ALA A 29 -17.83 -0.54 3.60
N ALA A 30 -18.01 -0.10 2.35
CA ALA A 30 -17.04 -0.38 1.30
C ALA A 30 -15.71 0.32 1.59
N ALA A 31 -15.77 1.58 2.05
CA ALA A 31 -14.56 2.32 2.42
C ALA A 31 -13.78 1.58 3.49
N ASN A 32 -14.47 1.10 4.52
CA ASN A 32 -13.82 0.38 5.61
C ASN A 32 -13.17 -0.91 5.12
N ARG A 33 -13.83 -1.64 4.22
CA ARG A 33 -13.26 -2.87 3.66
C ARG A 33 -12.00 -2.60 2.84
N VAL A 34 -11.99 -1.53 2.05
CA VAL A 34 -10.83 -1.18 1.24
C VAL A 34 -9.65 -0.81 2.14
N ILE A 35 -9.87 0.02 3.15
CA ILE A 35 -8.80 0.39 4.08
C ILE A 35 -8.28 -0.83 4.83
N ALA A 36 -9.18 -1.72 5.29
CA ALA A 36 -8.76 -2.94 5.95
C ALA A 36 -7.91 -3.81 5.01
N GLY A 37 -8.26 -3.87 3.73
CA GLY A 37 -7.48 -4.60 2.73
C GLY A 37 -6.11 -4.02 2.53
N ILE A 38 -6.00 -2.68 2.49
CA ILE A 38 -4.71 -2.00 2.37
C ILE A 38 -3.83 -2.33 3.58
N LEU A 39 -4.38 -2.20 4.78
CA LEU A 39 -3.63 -2.45 6.01
C LEU A 39 -3.21 -3.91 6.13
N SER A 40 -4.09 -4.82 5.76
CA SER A 40 -3.79 -6.26 5.80
C SER A 40 -2.66 -6.61 4.83
N THR A 41 -2.71 -6.08 3.62
CA THR A 41 -1.67 -6.33 2.61
C THR A 41 -0.33 -5.73 3.06
N ALA A 42 -0.36 -4.52 3.63
CA ALA A 42 0.85 -3.91 4.16
C ALA A 42 1.45 -4.76 5.28
N GLY A 43 0.60 -5.32 6.14
CA GLY A 43 1.07 -6.21 7.20
C GLY A 43 1.76 -7.46 6.66
N GLU A 44 1.25 -8.01 5.55
CA GLU A 44 1.90 -9.15 4.91
C GLU A 44 3.30 -8.80 4.41
N LEU A 45 3.51 -7.55 3.97
CA LEU A 45 4.83 -7.13 3.52
C LEU A 45 5.85 -7.10 4.66
N ALA A 46 5.42 -6.89 5.89
CA ALA A 46 6.34 -6.96 7.03
C ALA A 46 6.91 -8.37 7.19
N ASP A 47 6.10 -9.40 6.90
CA ASP A 47 6.53 -10.79 6.98
C ASP A 47 7.21 -11.25 5.68
N PHE A 48 6.76 -10.75 4.54
CA PHE A 48 7.22 -11.18 3.22
C PHE A 48 7.57 -9.96 2.37
N PRO A 49 8.68 -9.24 2.72
CA PRO A 49 8.96 -7.96 2.08
C PRO A 49 9.28 -8.03 0.59
N MET A 50 9.65 -9.21 0.10
CA MET A 50 9.93 -9.38 -1.33
C MET A 50 8.71 -9.82 -2.13
N MET A 51 7.52 -9.81 -1.52
CA MET A 51 6.29 -10.23 -2.18
C MET A 51 5.92 -9.34 -3.36
N GLY A 52 6.24 -8.04 -3.29
CA GLY A 52 6.07 -7.15 -4.42
C GLY A 52 7.18 -7.30 -5.43
N HIS A 53 7.18 -6.43 -6.42
CA HIS A 53 8.19 -6.44 -7.48
C HIS A 53 8.90 -5.08 -7.52
N PRO A 54 10.12 -5.03 -8.11
CA PRO A 54 10.82 -3.75 -8.25
C PRO A 54 9.99 -2.77 -9.08
N GLY A 55 9.97 -1.51 -8.64
CA GLY A 55 9.36 -0.44 -9.41
C GLY A 55 10.35 0.14 -10.43
N GLU A 56 9.91 1.21 -11.09
CA GLU A 56 10.75 1.85 -12.09
C GLU A 56 11.93 2.60 -11.48
N ILE A 57 11.77 3.07 -10.26
CA ILE A 57 12.80 3.82 -9.56
C ILE A 57 13.56 2.85 -8.67
N ALA A 58 14.90 2.91 -8.72
CA ALA A 58 15.74 2.04 -7.91
C ALA A 58 15.40 2.21 -6.42
N GLY A 59 15.31 1.06 -5.71
CA GLY A 59 14.97 1.07 -4.28
C GLY A 59 13.50 1.14 -3.98
N ILE A 60 12.67 1.32 -4.99
CA ILE A 60 11.21 1.37 -4.84
C ILE A 60 10.63 0.04 -5.31
N ARG A 61 9.69 -0.49 -4.53
CA ARG A 61 8.98 -1.72 -4.87
C ARG A 61 7.49 -1.44 -4.88
N GLU A 62 6.74 -2.31 -5.55
CA GLU A 62 5.30 -2.15 -5.72
C GLU A 62 4.60 -3.47 -5.48
N LEU A 63 3.44 -3.39 -4.83
CA LEU A 63 2.58 -4.55 -4.65
C LEU A 63 1.13 -4.12 -4.85
N SER A 64 0.47 -4.71 -5.84
CA SER A 64 -0.94 -4.44 -6.09
C SER A 64 -1.81 -5.32 -5.20
N LEU A 65 -2.88 -4.75 -4.66
CA LEU A 65 -3.87 -5.53 -3.94
C LEU A 65 -4.59 -6.47 -4.91
N SER A 66 -4.95 -7.66 -4.42
CA SER A 66 -5.63 -8.63 -5.28
C SER A 66 -7.11 -8.32 -5.46
N LYS A 67 -7.75 -7.69 -4.46
CA LYS A 67 -9.20 -7.48 -4.47
C LYS A 67 -9.62 -6.07 -4.83
N TYR A 68 -8.73 -5.10 -4.71
CA TYR A 68 -9.07 -3.69 -4.88
C TYR A 68 -8.06 -3.04 -5.81
N PRO A 69 -8.45 -1.99 -6.53
CA PRO A 69 -7.60 -1.43 -7.60
C PRO A 69 -6.53 -0.46 -7.06
N TYR A 70 -5.83 -0.87 -6.00
CA TYR A 70 -4.80 -0.02 -5.39
C TYR A 70 -3.48 -0.74 -5.35
N THR A 71 -2.39 0.03 -5.42
CA THR A 71 -1.02 -0.47 -5.37
C THR A 71 -0.31 0.21 -4.22
N LEU A 72 0.41 -0.59 -3.43
CA LEU A 72 1.30 -0.08 -2.39
C LEU A 72 2.67 0.18 -3.00
N ILE A 73 3.16 1.39 -2.82
CA ILE A 73 4.51 1.77 -3.23
C ILE A 73 5.33 1.78 -1.94
N TYR A 74 6.43 1.02 -1.90
CA TYR A 74 7.15 0.88 -0.64
C TYR A 74 8.65 0.78 -0.85
N ARG A 75 9.38 1.03 0.23
CA ARG A 75 10.84 0.88 0.31
C ARG A 75 11.18 -0.11 1.39
N LEU A 76 12.30 -0.81 1.21
CA LEU A 76 12.82 -1.72 2.22
C LEU A 76 14.09 -1.17 2.80
N THR A 77 14.20 -1.27 4.12
CA THR A 77 15.49 -1.10 4.81
C THR A 77 15.78 -2.39 5.55
N ALA A 78 16.94 -2.47 6.21
CA ALA A 78 17.30 -3.66 6.97
C ALA A 78 16.26 -3.97 8.05
N GLU A 79 15.58 -2.95 8.59
CA GLU A 79 14.74 -3.10 9.76
C GLU A 79 13.25 -2.89 9.49
N LYS A 80 12.88 -2.23 8.38
CA LYS A 80 11.48 -1.86 8.20
C LYS A 80 11.05 -1.89 6.75
N VAL A 81 9.72 -1.97 6.60
CA VAL A 81 9.02 -1.72 5.35
C VAL A 81 8.35 -0.36 5.49
N LEU A 82 8.69 0.57 4.63
CA LEU A 82 8.07 1.90 4.62
C LEU A 82 7.10 1.97 3.47
N ILE A 83 5.81 2.08 3.78
CA ILE A 83 4.79 2.32 2.75
C ILE A 83 4.87 3.79 2.39
N ALA A 84 5.36 4.08 1.19
CA ALA A 84 5.61 5.45 0.76
C ALA A 84 4.38 6.10 0.14
N ALA A 85 3.53 5.30 -0.49
CA ALA A 85 2.31 5.82 -1.13
C ALA A 85 1.33 4.68 -1.35
N VAL A 86 0.05 5.02 -1.46
CA VAL A 86 -1.02 4.11 -1.87
C VAL A 86 -1.72 4.79 -3.02
N VAL A 87 -1.68 4.17 -4.20
CA VAL A 87 -2.19 4.81 -5.42
C VAL A 87 -3.12 3.86 -6.15
N HIS A 88 -4.03 4.44 -6.93
CA HIS A 88 -4.91 3.64 -7.78
C HIS A 88 -4.05 2.97 -8.86
N GLN A 89 -4.40 1.73 -9.23
CA GLN A 89 -3.63 0.97 -10.22
C GLN A 89 -3.48 1.69 -11.54
N SER A 90 -4.48 2.47 -11.93
CA SER A 90 -4.40 3.26 -13.17
C SER A 90 -3.28 4.29 -13.14
N MET A 91 -2.82 4.69 -11.95
CA MET A 91 -1.75 5.67 -11.80
C MET A 91 -0.37 5.06 -11.91
N THR A 92 -0.25 3.74 -11.72
CA THR A 92 1.04 3.05 -11.78
C THR A 92 1.26 2.37 -13.12
N HIS A 93 0.20 2.26 -13.91
CA HIS A 93 0.25 1.55 -15.18
C HIS A 93 0.69 2.51 -16.27
N ARG A 94 1.86 2.25 -16.83
CA ARG A 94 2.37 3.02 -17.95
C ARG A 94 2.41 2.12 -19.16
N SER A 95 1.72 2.48 -20.16
CA SER A 95 1.80 1.75 -21.42
C SER A 95 2.95 2.23 -22.26
#